data_61384a41f521c18f885f9cdcdf69372f
#
_entry.id   61384a41f521c18f885f9cdcdf69372f
#
_cell.length_a   1.000
_cell.length_b   1.000
_cell.length_c   1.000
_cell.angle_alpha   90.00
_cell.angle_beta   90.00
_cell.angle_gamma   90.00
#
_symmetry.space_group_name_H-M   'P 1'
#
loop_
_entity.id
_entity.type
_entity.pdbx_description
1 polymer ?
#
loop_
_entity_poly.entity_id
_entity_poly.type
_entity_poly.pdbx_seq_one_letter_code
_entity_poly.pdbx_strand_id
1 'polypeptide(L)'
;MVAGRFRWLEPNAKPPGKIGLASFHFPNGILLLTEAGTKRRASIHLVKGNDALAEFDMQGLEVLDTDLATFTARLTKENHTLKRALTDPHSFSGIGNAYSDEILHRAKLSPIAQTQKLSAPEIERLVEATKATLSEWTERLRAHARGKFPEKVTAFRPEMAVHGRFGEPCRVCANPIQRIVYADNETNYCARCQTGGVILADRALSRLLKKSWPRSIENLE
;
A
#
# COMPACT_ATOMS: atom_id res chain seq x y z
N MET A 1 3.50 12.00 -1.35
CA MET A 1 3.64 12.57 0.01
C MET A 1 3.86 11.41 0.98
N VAL A 2 5.05 11.23 1.56
CA VAL A 2 5.34 10.09 2.46
C VAL A 2 5.05 10.45 3.92
N ALA A 3 5.56 11.57 4.39
CA ALA A 3 5.37 12.07 5.75
C ALA A 3 4.34 13.20 5.86
N GLY A 4 3.77 13.60 4.75
CA GLY A 4 2.75 14.64 4.69
C GLY A 4 1.42 14.17 5.31
N ARG A 5 0.73 15.09 5.98
CA ARG A 5 -0.56 14.84 6.60
C ARG A 5 -1.46 16.06 6.44
N PHE A 6 -2.73 15.80 6.19
CA PHE A 6 -3.78 16.79 6.40
C PHE A 6 -4.31 16.68 7.82
N ARG A 7 -4.59 17.84 8.42
CA ARG A 7 -5.24 17.95 9.73
C ARG A 7 -6.38 18.95 9.63
N TRP A 8 -7.46 18.70 10.33
CA TRP A 8 -8.55 19.64 10.46
C TRP A 8 -8.46 20.32 11.82
N LEU A 9 -8.43 21.64 11.84
CA LEU A 9 -8.35 22.45 13.04
C LEU A 9 -9.60 23.32 13.18
N GLU A 10 -9.92 23.71 14.40
CA GLU A 10 -10.98 24.70 14.69
C GLU A 10 -10.66 26.05 14.03
N PRO A 11 -11.69 26.90 13.73
CA PRO A 11 -11.54 28.14 12.96
C PRO A 11 -10.46 29.09 13.46
N ASN A 12 -10.23 29.14 14.76
CA ASN A 12 -9.30 30.08 15.41
C ASN A 12 -8.01 29.39 15.92
N ALA A 13 -7.78 28.13 15.56
CA ALA A 13 -6.61 27.41 16.01
C ALA A 13 -5.32 27.99 15.40
N LYS A 14 -4.25 28.08 16.20
CA LYS A 14 -2.94 28.47 15.70
C LYS A 14 -2.28 27.26 15.01
N PRO A 15 -1.92 27.37 13.72
CA PRO A 15 -1.18 26.30 13.05
C PRO A 15 0.16 26.01 13.73
N PRO A 16 0.61 24.76 13.80
CA PRO A 16 1.91 24.41 14.34
C PRO A 16 3.03 24.99 13.45
N GLY A 17 4.01 25.72 14.06
CA GLY A 17 5.00 26.51 13.36
C GLY A 17 5.85 25.74 12.35
N LYS A 18 6.83 24.93 12.82
CA LYS A 18 7.87 24.34 11.94
C LYS A 18 7.40 23.24 10.99
N ILE A 19 6.32 22.53 11.30
CA ILE A 19 5.81 21.40 10.49
C ILE A 19 4.64 21.79 9.58
N GLY A 20 4.05 22.97 9.77
CA GLY A 20 3.01 23.50 8.91
C GLY A 20 3.57 23.98 7.59
N LEU A 21 2.99 23.53 6.46
CA LEU A 21 3.41 23.91 5.11
C LEU A 21 2.41 24.87 4.46
N ALA A 22 1.13 24.58 4.62
CA ALA A 22 0.04 25.42 4.10
C ALA A 22 -1.22 25.25 4.94
N SER A 23 -2.02 26.31 4.99
CA SER A 23 -3.33 26.30 5.63
C SER A 23 -4.40 26.84 4.69
N PHE A 24 -5.53 26.14 4.61
CA PHE A 24 -6.70 26.53 3.86
C PHE A 24 -7.80 26.86 4.87
N HIS A 25 -8.25 28.10 4.87
CA HIS A 25 -9.22 28.61 5.84
C HIS A 25 -10.64 28.53 5.28
N PHE A 26 -11.52 27.88 6.01
CA PHE A 26 -12.94 27.76 5.71
C PHE A 26 -13.77 28.36 6.87
N PRO A 27 -15.04 28.67 6.65
CA PRO A 27 -15.90 29.20 7.71
C PRO A 27 -16.00 28.31 8.95
N ASN A 28 -15.89 26.97 8.76
CA ASN A 28 -16.06 25.95 9.78
C ASN A 28 -14.75 25.30 10.25
N GLY A 29 -13.59 25.79 9.80
CA GLY A 29 -12.30 25.22 10.22
C GLY A 29 -11.13 25.52 9.30
N ILE A 30 -9.98 24.96 9.63
CA ILE A 30 -8.74 25.14 8.88
C ILE A 30 -8.23 23.75 8.45
N LEU A 31 -8.10 23.53 7.14
CA LEU A 31 -7.38 22.36 6.62
C LEU A 31 -5.89 22.71 6.55
N LEU A 32 -5.10 22.04 7.38
CA LEU A 32 -3.67 22.26 7.51
C LEU A 32 -2.91 21.13 6.83
N LEU A 33 -1.99 21.47 5.91
CA LEU A 33 -1.00 20.54 5.38
C LEU A 33 0.28 20.59 6.23
N THR A 34 0.71 19.44 6.74
CA THR A 34 1.93 19.31 7.54
C THR A 34 2.85 18.26 6.94
N GLU A 35 4.17 18.40 7.13
CA GLU A 35 5.16 17.37 6.82
C GLU A 35 6.26 17.37 7.88
N ALA A 36 6.35 16.28 8.65
CA ALA A 36 7.28 16.15 9.77
C ALA A 36 8.64 15.56 9.38
N GLY A 37 8.80 15.05 8.16
CA GLY A 37 10.03 14.42 7.70
C GLY A 37 11.17 15.41 7.42
N THR A 38 12.40 14.94 7.49
CA THR A 38 13.59 15.71 7.07
C THR A 38 13.65 15.90 5.55
N LYS A 39 13.20 14.89 4.79
CA LYS A 39 13.05 14.97 3.33
C LYS A 39 11.63 15.42 3.00
N ARG A 40 11.44 16.72 2.82
CA ARG A 40 10.14 17.29 2.47
C ARG A 40 9.87 17.07 0.98
N ARG A 41 8.73 16.43 0.66
CA ARG A 41 8.30 16.11 -0.70
C ARG A 41 6.88 16.56 -1.02
N ALA A 42 6.20 17.19 -0.05
CA ALA A 42 4.89 17.76 -0.28
C ALA A 42 5.03 19.00 -1.18
N SER A 43 4.18 19.10 -2.18
CA SER A 43 4.08 20.25 -3.08
C SER A 43 2.61 20.61 -3.28
N ILE A 44 2.37 21.89 -3.55
CA ILE A 44 1.07 22.42 -3.94
C ILE A 44 1.25 23.04 -5.32
N HIS A 45 0.42 22.63 -6.25
CA HIS A 45 0.39 23.15 -7.61
C HIS A 45 -0.92 23.91 -7.81
N LEU A 46 -0.81 25.16 -8.22
CA LEU A 46 -1.96 25.96 -8.59
C LEU A 46 -1.95 26.13 -10.12
N VAL A 47 -3.00 25.61 -10.75
CA VAL A 47 -3.13 25.63 -12.21
C VAL A 47 -4.46 26.24 -12.63
N LYS A 48 -4.52 26.79 -13.83
CA LYS A 48 -5.73 27.41 -14.37
C LYS A 48 -6.46 26.44 -15.30
N GLY A 49 -7.69 26.10 -14.94
CA GLY A 49 -8.56 25.25 -15.76
C GLY A 49 -8.30 23.75 -15.58
N ASN A 50 -9.25 22.93 -16.05
CA ASN A 50 -9.20 21.48 -15.91
C ASN A 50 -8.13 20.82 -16.80
N ASP A 51 -7.85 21.39 -17.97
CA ASP A 51 -6.87 20.83 -18.91
C ASP A 51 -5.46 20.82 -18.31
N ALA A 52 -5.11 21.83 -17.53
CA ALA A 52 -3.83 21.88 -16.84
C ALA A 52 -3.71 20.87 -15.66
N LEU A 53 -4.82 20.30 -15.19
CA LEU A 53 -4.80 19.22 -14.20
C LEU A 53 -4.38 17.88 -14.82
N ALA A 54 -4.54 17.69 -16.12
CA ALA A 54 -4.19 16.45 -16.81
C ALA A 54 -2.69 16.10 -16.68
N GLU A 55 -1.82 17.10 -16.53
CA GLU A 55 -0.39 16.88 -16.29
C GLU A 55 -0.09 16.17 -14.97
N PHE A 56 -1.02 16.23 -14.00
CA PHE A 56 -0.90 15.60 -12.68
C PHE A 56 -1.66 14.29 -12.58
N ASP A 57 -2.42 13.91 -13.62
CA ASP A 57 -3.15 12.66 -13.66
C ASP A 57 -2.19 11.51 -14.02
N MET A 58 -1.97 10.62 -13.07
CA MET A 58 -1.16 9.41 -13.27
C MET A 58 -1.86 8.36 -14.13
N GLN A 59 -3.15 8.56 -14.48
CA GLN A 59 -3.98 7.66 -15.30
C GLN A 59 -4.05 6.22 -14.79
N GLY A 60 -3.81 6.04 -13.49
CA GLY A 60 -3.98 4.75 -12.82
C GLY A 60 -5.44 4.33 -12.80
N LEU A 61 -5.67 3.03 -12.99
CA LEU A 61 -7.00 2.46 -13.00
C LEU A 61 -7.66 2.54 -11.61
N GLU A 62 -8.88 3.07 -11.54
CA GLU A 62 -9.71 3.04 -10.33
C GLU A 62 -10.31 1.65 -10.15
N VAL A 63 -9.75 0.87 -9.21
CA VAL A 63 -9.99 -0.58 -9.14
C VAL A 63 -11.37 -0.98 -8.62
N LEU A 64 -12.03 -0.12 -7.82
CA LEU A 64 -13.31 -0.47 -7.22
C LEU A 64 -14.43 -0.60 -8.25
N ASP A 65 -14.41 0.26 -9.27
CA ASP A 65 -15.44 0.34 -10.31
C ASP A 65 -15.05 -0.42 -11.61
N THR A 66 -13.87 -1.06 -11.61
CA THR A 66 -13.32 -1.72 -12.80
C THR A 66 -13.80 -3.15 -12.95
N ASP A 67 -14.10 -3.59 -14.17
CA ASP A 67 -14.36 -4.99 -14.50
C ASP A 67 -13.08 -5.83 -14.61
N LEU A 68 -13.26 -7.16 -14.64
CA LEU A 68 -12.17 -8.13 -14.70
C LEU A 68 -11.33 -7.96 -15.99
N ALA A 69 -11.95 -7.71 -17.13
CA ALA A 69 -11.24 -7.60 -18.40
C ALA A 69 -10.33 -6.37 -18.44
N THR A 70 -10.82 -5.23 -17.99
CA THR A 70 -10.08 -3.96 -17.92
C THR A 70 -8.93 -4.07 -16.90
N PHE A 71 -9.18 -4.67 -15.73
CA PHE A 71 -8.14 -4.92 -14.73
C PHE A 71 -7.05 -5.83 -15.29
N THR A 72 -7.42 -6.94 -15.94
CA THR A 72 -6.49 -7.89 -16.56
C THR A 72 -5.62 -7.22 -17.61
N ALA A 73 -6.23 -6.46 -18.52
CA ALA A 73 -5.51 -5.75 -19.56
C ALA A 73 -4.48 -4.75 -18.96
N ARG A 74 -4.85 -4.02 -17.91
CA ARG A 74 -3.94 -3.11 -17.20
C ARG A 74 -2.82 -3.86 -16.48
N LEU A 75 -3.14 -4.92 -15.75
CA LEU A 75 -2.19 -5.72 -14.99
C LEU A 75 -1.12 -6.36 -15.88
N THR A 76 -1.52 -6.89 -17.03
CA THR A 76 -0.64 -7.65 -17.94
C THR A 76 -0.01 -6.81 -19.04
N LYS A 77 -0.29 -5.50 -19.09
CA LYS A 77 0.29 -4.58 -20.08
C LYS A 77 1.81 -4.63 -20.08
N GLU A 78 2.41 -4.68 -18.90
CA GLU A 78 3.84 -4.82 -18.70
C GLU A 78 4.14 -5.99 -17.76
N ASN A 79 5.32 -6.64 -17.96
CA ASN A 79 5.72 -7.76 -17.11
C ASN A 79 6.50 -7.27 -15.89
N HIS A 80 5.80 -7.09 -14.78
CA HIS A 80 6.35 -6.69 -13.49
C HIS A 80 6.04 -7.72 -12.40
N THR A 81 6.70 -7.60 -11.25
CA THR A 81 6.25 -8.32 -10.06
C THR A 81 4.89 -7.77 -9.61
N LEU A 82 4.02 -8.63 -9.06
CA LEU A 82 2.69 -8.21 -8.58
C LEU A 82 2.77 -7.05 -7.59
N LYS A 83 3.72 -7.11 -6.65
CA LYS A 83 3.92 -6.02 -5.69
C LYS A 83 4.19 -4.70 -6.40
N ARG A 84 5.08 -4.69 -7.40
CA ARG A 84 5.42 -3.49 -8.16
C ARG A 84 4.22 -2.99 -8.97
N ALA A 85 3.54 -3.88 -9.70
CA ALA A 85 2.40 -3.51 -10.52
C ALA A 85 1.27 -2.89 -9.69
N LEU A 86 0.93 -3.48 -8.53
CA LEU A 86 -0.11 -2.96 -7.65
C LEU A 86 0.22 -1.61 -7.02
N THR A 87 1.51 -1.33 -6.77
CA THR A 87 1.93 -0.07 -6.14
C THR A 87 2.33 1.02 -7.12
N ASP A 88 2.29 0.76 -8.41
CA ASP A 88 2.55 1.74 -9.45
C ASP A 88 1.30 2.60 -9.69
N PRO A 89 1.35 3.92 -9.40
CA PRO A 89 0.21 4.82 -9.57
C PRO A 89 -0.20 5.02 -11.04
N HIS A 90 0.65 4.68 -12.00
CA HIS A 90 0.29 4.67 -13.43
C HIS A 90 -0.49 3.41 -13.82
N SER A 91 -0.37 2.34 -13.06
CA SER A 91 -1.12 1.11 -13.27
C SER A 91 -2.43 1.10 -12.51
N PHE A 92 -2.38 1.33 -11.20
CA PHE A 92 -3.55 1.28 -10.32
C PHE A 92 -3.56 2.47 -9.35
N SER A 93 -4.70 3.16 -9.29
CA SER A 93 -4.92 4.25 -8.35
C SER A 93 -5.23 3.70 -6.94
N GLY A 94 -4.78 4.43 -5.92
CA GLY A 94 -5.18 4.21 -4.53
C GLY A 94 -4.52 3.03 -3.80
N ILE A 95 -3.69 2.22 -4.46
CA ILE A 95 -3.02 1.08 -3.83
C ILE A 95 -1.59 1.45 -3.40
N GLY A 96 -1.36 1.52 -2.10
CA GLY A 96 -0.03 1.77 -1.55
C GLY A 96 0.65 0.52 -1.02
N ASN A 97 1.82 0.71 -0.39
CA ASN A 97 2.65 -0.37 0.11
C ASN A 97 1.92 -1.31 1.07
N ALA A 98 1.15 -0.77 2.02
CA ALA A 98 0.44 -1.57 3.02
C ALA A 98 -0.66 -2.42 2.40
N TYR A 99 -1.56 -1.80 1.65
CA TYR A 99 -2.70 -2.52 1.10
C TYR A 99 -2.33 -3.52 0.00
N SER A 100 -1.24 -3.29 -0.74
CA SER A 100 -0.75 -4.31 -1.68
C SER A 100 -0.26 -5.59 -0.97
N ASP A 101 0.32 -5.49 0.24
CA ASP A 101 0.65 -6.68 1.05
C ASP A 101 -0.60 -7.44 1.48
N GLU A 102 -1.61 -6.73 1.98
CA GLU A 102 -2.89 -7.29 2.41
C GLU A 102 -3.66 -7.96 1.24
N ILE A 103 -3.69 -7.29 0.09
CA ILE A 103 -4.32 -7.80 -1.14
C ILE A 103 -3.65 -9.11 -1.57
N LEU A 104 -2.32 -9.12 -1.66
CA LEU A 104 -1.57 -10.30 -2.08
C LEU A 104 -1.70 -11.46 -1.09
N HIS A 105 -1.76 -11.17 0.20
CA HIS A 105 -2.02 -12.20 1.21
C HIS A 105 -3.43 -12.78 1.08
N ARG A 106 -4.45 -11.95 0.90
CA ARG A 106 -5.85 -12.38 0.68
C ARG A 106 -5.99 -13.21 -0.60
N ALA A 107 -5.33 -12.80 -1.68
CA ALA A 107 -5.31 -13.52 -2.96
C ALA A 107 -4.47 -14.81 -2.91
N LYS A 108 -3.67 -15.02 -1.87
CA LYS A 108 -2.69 -16.12 -1.74
C LYS A 108 -1.71 -16.14 -2.91
N LEU A 109 -1.22 -14.96 -3.31
CA LEU A 109 -0.27 -14.78 -4.41
C LEU A 109 1.06 -14.25 -3.91
N SER A 110 2.14 -14.75 -4.51
CA SER A 110 3.49 -14.29 -4.21
C SER A 110 3.69 -12.84 -4.63
N PRO A 111 4.28 -11.97 -3.78
CA PRO A 111 4.56 -10.58 -4.15
C PRO A 111 5.53 -10.44 -5.32
N ILE A 112 6.33 -11.45 -5.61
CA ILE A 112 7.28 -11.47 -6.73
C ILE A 112 6.78 -12.23 -7.96
N ALA A 113 5.56 -12.80 -7.93
CA ALA A 113 4.96 -13.41 -9.11
C ALA A 113 4.88 -12.39 -10.26
N GLN A 114 5.15 -12.87 -11.47
CA GLN A 114 5.17 -12.00 -12.66
C GLN A 114 3.75 -11.81 -13.21
N THR A 115 3.37 -10.59 -13.52
CA THR A 115 2.01 -10.24 -13.97
C THR A 115 1.56 -11.00 -15.20
N GLN A 116 2.45 -11.23 -16.16
CA GLN A 116 2.15 -11.96 -17.40
C GLN A 116 2.22 -13.49 -17.27
N LYS A 117 2.57 -14.02 -16.09
CA LYS A 117 2.62 -15.46 -15.82
C LYS A 117 1.46 -15.97 -14.98
N LEU A 118 0.54 -15.09 -14.61
CA LEU A 118 -0.63 -15.49 -13.84
C LEU A 118 -1.65 -16.22 -14.72
N SER A 119 -2.23 -17.27 -14.17
CA SER A 119 -3.39 -17.93 -14.76
C SER A 119 -4.67 -17.08 -14.57
N ALA A 120 -5.68 -17.33 -15.39
CA ALA A 120 -6.96 -16.64 -15.28
C ALA A 120 -7.59 -16.75 -13.88
N PRO A 121 -7.63 -17.91 -13.21
CA PRO A 121 -8.14 -18.02 -11.84
C PRO A 121 -7.32 -17.22 -10.80
N GLU A 122 -6.02 -17.03 -11.03
CA GLU A 122 -5.19 -16.20 -10.15
C GLU A 122 -5.50 -14.71 -10.32
N ILE A 123 -5.75 -14.27 -11.55
CA ILE A 123 -6.16 -12.89 -11.82
C ILE A 123 -7.54 -12.61 -11.22
N GLU A 124 -8.50 -13.52 -11.40
CA GLU A 124 -9.84 -13.41 -10.77
C GLU A 124 -9.73 -13.25 -9.26
N ARG A 125 -9.00 -14.13 -8.58
CA ARG A 125 -8.76 -14.01 -7.12
C ARG A 125 -8.08 -12.70 -6.74
N LEU A 126 -7.15 -12.21 -7.57
CA LEU A 126 -6.48 -10.94 -7.32
C LEU A 126 -7.45 -9.76 -7.40
N VAL A 127 -8.33 -9.73 -8.41
CA VAL A 127 -9.36 -8.69 -8.58
C VAL A 127 -10.33 -8.70 -7.39
N GLU A 128 -10.84 -9.87 -7.03
CA GLU A 128 -11.74 -10.03 -5.88
C GLU A 128 -11.08 -9.59 -4.58
N ALA A 129 -9.85 -10.06 -4.34
CA ALA A 129 -9.08 -9.69 -3.15
C ALA A 129 -8.80 -8.19 -3.10
N THR A 130 -8.52 -7.56 -4.25
CA THR A 130 -8.28 -6.11 -4.33
C THR A 130 -9.52 -5.33 -3.92
N LYS A 131 -10.65 -5.60 -4.56
CA LYS A 131 -11.93 -4.93 -4.27
C LYS A 131 -12.36 -5.15 -2.81
N ALA A 132 -12.35 -6.41 -2.37
CA ALA A 132 -12.75 -6.75 -1.00
C ALA A 132 -11.86 -6.08 0.04
N THR A 133 -10.54 -6.08 -0.14
CA THR A 133 -9.61 -5.46 0.82
C THR A 133 -9.81 -3.96 0.90
N LEU A 134 -9.88 -3.27 -0.24
CA LEU A 134 -10.01 -1.81 -0.26
C LEU A 134 -11.38 -1.36 0.30
N SER A 135 -12.47 -2.05 -0.06
CA SER A 135 -13.80 -1.76 0.45
C SER A 135 -13.87 -1.98 1.97
N GLU A 136 -13.42 -3.13 2.46
CA GLU A 136 -13.42 -3.45 3.88
C GLU A 136 -12.61 -2.43 4.70
N TRP A 137 -11.40 -2.07 4.24
CA TRP A 137 -10.59 -1.10 4.93
C TRP A 137 -11.17 0.32 4.87
N THR A 138 -11.82 0.68 3.78
CA THR A 138 -12.52 1.97 3.67
C THR A 138 -13.62 2.06 4.73
N GLU A 139 -14.45 1.02 4.86
CA GLU A 139 -15.53 1.00 5.87
C GLU A 139 -14.98 0.98 7.31
N ARG A 140 -13.93 0.22 7.57
CA ARG A 140 -13.25 0.23 8.88
C ARG A 140 -12.73 1.61 9.25
N LEU A 141 -12.07 2.28 8.29
CA LEU A 141 -11.52 3.62 8.53
C LEU A 141 -12.61 4.67 8.71
N ARG A 142 -13.72 4.59 7.96
CA ARG A 142 -14.91 5.42 8.15
C ARG A 142 -15.51 5.25 9.54
N ALA A 143 -15.68 3.99 9.96
CA ALA A 143 -16.20 3.67 11.29
C ALA A 143 -15.28 4.22 12.40
N HIS A 144 -13.95 4.10 12.25
CA HIS A 144 -13.00 4.64 13.22
C HIS A 144 -13.01 6.18 13.26
N ALA A 145 -13.22 6.84 12.13
CA ALA A 145 -13.27 8.30 12.05
C ALA A 145 -14.54 8.88 12.72
N ARG A 146 -15.61 8.07 12.86
CA ARG A 146 -16.87 8.48 13.49
C ARG A 146 -17.42 9.82 12.97
N GLY A 147 -17.37 10.03 11.66
CA GLY A 147 -17.77 11.28 11.02
C GLY A 147 -16.82 12.46 11.23
N LYS A 148 -15.69 12.27 11.92
CA LYS A 148 -14.67 13.31 12.11
C LYS A 148 -13.56 13.19 11.06
N PHE A 149 -12.81 14.26 10.89
CA PHE A 149 -11.62 14.25 10.04
C PHE A 149 -10.57 13.26 10.62
N PRO A 150 -9.98 12.35 9.82
CA PRO A 150 -9.05 11.35 10.33
C PRO A 150 -7.70 11.99 10.69
N GLU A 151 -7.38 12.07 11.99
CA GLU A 151 -6.14 12.69 12.48
C GLU A 151 -4.92 11.77 12.41
N LYS A 152 -5.11 10.48 12.67
CA LYS A 152 -4.04 9.48 12.71
C LYS A 152 -4.09 8.56 11.49
N VAL A 153 -3.59 9.07 10.38
CA VAL A 153 -3.45 8.24 9.17
C VAL A 153 -2.14 7.46 9.26
N THR A 154 -2.25 6.16 9.51
CA THR A 154 -1.11 5.24 9.55
C THR A 154 -1.47 3.95 8.82
N ALA A 155 -0.47 3.37 8.16
CA ALA A 155 -0.57 2.05 7.56
C ALA A 155 -0.35 0.91 8.58
N PHE A 156 0.24 1.22 9.74
CA PHE A 156 0.48 0.22 10.79
C PHE A 156 -0.74 0.14 11.70
N ARG A 157 -1.56 -0.89 11.49
CA ARG A 157 -2.79 -1.14 12.25
C ARG A 157 -2.81 -2.56 12.79
N PRO A 158 -3.28 -2.76 14.03
CA PRO A 158 -3.32 -4.10 14.64
C PRO A 158 -4.11 -5.13 13.82
N GLU A 159 -5.10 -4.66 13.04
CA GLU A 159 -5.97 -5.52 12.25
C GLU A 159 -5.35 -6.00 10.93
N MET A 160 -4.21 -5.45 10.52
CA MET A 160 -3.50 -5.91 9.31
C MET A 160 -3.17 -7.41 9.40
N ALA A 161 -3.29 -8.11 8.28
CA ALA A 161 -3.00 -9.55 8.23
C ALA A 161 -1.50 -9.83 8.16
N VAL A 162 -0.76 -9.03 7.40
CA VAL A 162 0.68 -9.22 7.17
C VAL A 162 1.49 -7.94 7.26
N HIS A 163 0.95 -6.78 6.83
CA HIS A 163 1.73 -5.54 6.77
C HIS A 163 2.17 -5.07 8.16
N GLY A 164 3.49 -4.82 8.33
CA GLY A 164 4.08 -4.39 9.59
C GLY A 164 4.14 -5.47 10.67
N ARG A 165 3.93 -6.75 10.32
CA ARG A 165 3.83 -7.87 11.26
C ARG A 165 4.94 -8.91 11.09
N PHE A 166 6.11 -8.49 10.64
CA PHE A 166 7.26 -9.39 10.50
C PHE A 166 7.54 -10.15 11.81
N GLY A 167 7.70 -11.48 11.70
CA GLY A 167 7.95 -12.38 12.83
C GLY A 167 6.69 -12.78 13.62
N GLU A 168 5.58 -12.06 13.48
CA GLU A 168 4.33 -12.44 14.14
C GLU A 168 3.62 -13.60 13.41
N PRO A 169 2.79 -14.38 14.12
CA PRO A 169 2.05 -15.46 13.49
C PRO A 169 1.02 -14.97 12.46
N CYS A 170 0.99 -15.62 11.31
CA CYS A 170 -0.03 -15.42 10.30
C CYS A 170 -1.41 -15.81 10.86
N ARG A 171 -2.41 -14.96 10.67
CA ARG A 171 -3.78 -15.18 11.17
C ARG A 171 -4.51 -16.35 10.50
N VAL A 172 -3.98 -16.85 9.37
CA VAL A 172 -4.59 -17.96 8.61
C VAL A 172 -3.93 -19.29 8.92
N CYS A 173 -2.59 -19.33 9.03
CA CYS A 173 -1.84 -20.60 9.13
C CYS A 173 -0.84 -20.65 10.29
N ALA A 174 -0.79 -19.61 11.13
CA ALA A 174 0.11 -19.45 12.27
C ALA A 174 1.62 -19.42 11.96
N ASN A 175 2.06 -19.63 10.71
CA ASN A 175 3.46 -19.49 10.35
C ASN A 175 3.93 -18.03 10.49
N PRO A 176 5.20 -17.78 10.84
CA PRO A 176 5.70 -16.42 11.00
C PRO A 176 5.70 -15.66 9.68
N ILE A 177 5.19 -14.41 9.73
CA ILE A 177 5.20 -13.49 8.60
C ILE A 177 6.63 -13.15 8.24
N GLN A 178 6.94 -13.21 6.95
CA GLN A 178 8.23 -12.89 6.39
C GLN A 178 8.25 -11.48 5.80
N ARG A 179 9.46 -10.95 5.53
CA ARG A 179 9.62 -9.66 4.86
C ARG A 179 10.72 -9.70 3.81
N ILE A 180 10.62 -8.81 2.84
CA ILE A 180 11.68 -8.45 1.90
C ILE A 180 11.91 -6.94 2.08
N VAL A 181 13.14 -6.54 2.36
CA VAL A 181 13.50 -5.13 2.56
C VAL A 181 14.06 -4.55 1.26
N TYR A 182 13.56 -3.37 0.88
CA TYR A 182 14.00 -2.59 -0.28
C TYR A 182 14.26 -1.15 0.15
N ALA A 183 15.50 -0.74 0.33
CA ALA A 183 15.84 0.61 0.77
C ALA A 183 14.98 1.06 1.97
N ASP A 184 14.06 1.99 1.75
CA ASP A 184 13.19 2.55 2.80
C ASP A 184 11.82 1.82 2.90
N ASN A 185 11.58 0.76 2.12
CA ASN A 185 10.31 0.03 2.07
C ASN A 185 10.50 -1.45 2.36
N GLU A 186 9.48 -2.06 2.94
CA GLU A 186 9.42 -3.50 3.10
C GLU A 186 8.13 -4.07 2.50
N THR A 187 8.19 -5.31 2.07
CA THR A 187 7.05 -6.12 1.65
C THR A 187 6.87 -7.23 2.67
N ASN A 188 5.70 -7.31 3.27
CA ASN A 188 5.37 -8.37 4.22
C ASN A 188 4.49 -9.43 3.55
N TYR A 189 4.78 -10.70 3.83
CA TYR A 189 4.05 -11.82 3.24
C TYR A 189 4.10 -13.06 4.16
N CYS A 190 3.13 -13.95 3.99
CA CYS A 190 3.17 -15.28 4.62
C CYS A 190 3.72 -16.31 3.65
N ALA A 191 4.89 -16.88 3.94
CA ALA A 191 5.51 -17.86 3.05
C ALA A 191 4.62 -19.09 2.84
N ARG A 192 3.95 -19.60 3.89
CA ARG A 192 3.03 -20.75 3.77
C ARG A 192 1.85 -20.46 2.86
N CYS A 193 1.18 -19.31 3.05
CA CYS A 193 -0.04 -18.99 2.30
C CYS A 193 0.20 -18.54 0.86
N GLN A 194 1.36 -17.90 0.58
CA GLN A 194 1.57 -17.17 -0.68
C GLN A 194 2.65 -17.78 -1.58
N THR A 195 3.56 -18.58 -1.02
CA THR A 195 4.71 -19.11 -1.76
C THR A 195 4.93 -20.62 -1.58
N GLY A 196 3.97 -21.33 -0.98
CA GLY A 196 4.08 -22.76 -0.73
C GLY A 196 5.22 -23.13 0.24
N GLY A 197 5.58 -22.21 1.15
CA GLY A 197 6.67 -22.41 2.11
C GLY A 197 8.03 -21.86 1.67
N VAL A 198 8.15 -21.36 0.46
CA VAL A 198 9.42 -20.79 -0.04
C VAL A 198 9.64 -19.40 0.57
N ILE A 199 10.84 -19.20 1.15
CA ILE A 199 11.27 -17.90 1.64
C ILE A 199 11.89 -17.11 0.50
N LEU A 200 11.28 -15.96 0.21
CA LEU A 200 11.74 -15.09 -0.86
C LEU A 200 13.02 -14.35 -0.44
N ALA A 201 13.97 -14.26 -1.36
CA ALA A 201 15.25 -13.65 -1.08
C ALA A 201 15.13 -12.14 -0.87
N ASP A 202 15.55 -11.67 0.29
CA ASP A 202 16.00 -10.30 0.50
C ASP A 202 17.36 -10.14 -0.18
N ARG A 203 17.50 -9.17 -1.10
CA ARG A 203 18.73 -9.03 -1.91
C ARG A 203 19.97 -8.74 -1.06
N ALA A 204 19.83 -8.01 0.03
CA ALA A 204 20.94 -7.66 0.90
C ALA A 204 21.34 -8.85 1.76
N LEU A 205 20.38 -9.42 2.49
CA LEU A 205 20.62 -10.55 3.40
C LEU A 205 20.98 -11.83 2.64
N SER A 206 20.35 -12.14 1.50
CA SER A 206 20.68 -13.33 0.74
C SER A 206 22.09 -13.30 0.12
N ARG A 207 22.60 -12.10 -0.21
CA ARG A 207 24.01 -11.95 -0.62
C ARG A 207 24.99 -12.18 0.53
N LEU A 208 24.63 -11.73 1.73
CA LEU A 208 25.44 -11.89 2.92
C LEU A 208 25.48 -13.35 3.38
N LEU A 209 24.32 -13.97 3.51
CA LEU A 209 24.16 -15.33 3.99
C LEU A 209 24.50 -16.42 2.94
N LYS A 210 24.44 -16.09 1.66
CA LYS A 210 24.74 -17.01 0.55
C LYS A 210 24.07 -18.39 0.71
N LYS A 211 24.85 -19.44 0.98
CA LYS A 211 24.37 -20.81 1.18
C LYS A 211 23.56 -21.00 2.46
N SER A 212 23.76 -20.16 3.47
CA SER A 212 23.05 -20.18 4.76
C SER A 212 21.71 -19.45 4.71
N TRP A 213 21.30 -18.90 3.55
CA TRP A 213 19.97 -18.31 3.41
C TRP A 213 18.90 -19.39 3.54
N PRO A 214 17.94 -19.27 4.50
CA PRO A 214 16.85 -20.23 4.62
C PRO A 214 15.94 -20.13 3.39
N ARG A 215 15.82 -21.23 2.64
CA ARG A 215 15.01 -21.27 1.42
C ARG A 215 13.57 -21.70 1.65
N SER A 216 13.29 -22.30 2.81
CA SER A 216 11.98 -22.81 3.21
C SER A 216 11.68 -22.42 4.65
N ILE A 217 10.40 -22.32 4.97
CA ILE A 217 9.94 -22.12 6.36
C ILE A 217 10.35 -23.28 7.28
N GLU A 218 10.61 -24.45 6.74
CA GLU A 218 11.09 -25.62 7.48
C GLU A 218 12.55 -25.46 7.95
N ASN A 219 13.27 -24.49 7.39
CA ASN A 219 14.65 -24.15 7.73
C ASN A 219 14.76 -22.89 8.63
N LEU A 220 13.65 -22.40 9.15
CA LEU A 220 13.60 -21.33 10.15
C LEU A 220 13.67 -22.00 11.52
N GLU A 221 14.86 -21.99 12.14
CA GLU A 221 15.05 -22.32 13.56
C GLU A 221 14.86 -21.09 14.46
#